data_d64461111c14b37b2d4a758bf039e9f4
#
_entry.id   d64461111c14b37b2d4a758bf039e9f4
#
_cell.length_a   1.000
_cell.length_b   1.000
_cell.length_c   1.000
_cell.angle_alpha   90.00
_cell.angle_beta   90.00
_cell.angle_gamma   90.00
#
_symmetry.space_group_name_H-M   'P 1'
#
loop_
_entity.id
_entity.type
_entity.pdbx_description
1 polymer ?
#
loop_
_entity_poly.entity_id
_entity_poly.type
_entity_poly.pdbx_seq_one_letter_code
_entity_poly.pdbx_strand_id
1 'polypeptide(L)'
;VMAADALIAENGTLAHLSDTSLAKLNESLPPFWSRRNPVDVLGDAKSKLVAKAAQIVLEDPGVDAVLVIVTPQAMTNPTAIAKEISQLAPSSPKPVLAALLGARSMEEGIAVLNDAGIPTYATPERAVRAFMTLVSYSRNLEILYETPRDISVEFPVPREALRERFDSLVAGRGEVLPEDVSKTFIEAYGIPVATPHHARSPEEAVRVAELVGYPVVLKINSPDISHKTEAGGVALDLVNADMVWGAFERVTAGAAKVMPQARLDGVTIQAMVRAKDAVEMILGAKKDPTFGTVIMTGLGGVEAELFRDRALGFPPLNERLARRLLESLRVWPLLQGYRGRAGVNVDKLVEAMIRLSYLVADYPEIKELDINPLLVTTMNVVALDARIVLDRGLIGRPPQPYSHLALRPYPEEYVRKTRLKSGTEITLRPIKPEDEPMWMELLAGCSKETIYSRFRYFFFWRSHEVATRYCYIDYDREIAIVAELAEGEKRRLLGVGRLVADPMRETVEYAVLVGDAWQDQGLGSILTDHCIEIAREWGIRRITAVTTTDNQRMLAVFRTRKFDIVPDPSSSLVEVSKEL
;
A
#
# COMPACT_ATOMS: atom_id res chain seq x y z
N VAL A 1 -23.13 16.51 -21.09
CA VAL A 1 -21.86 16.11 -21.72
C VAL A 1 -20.70 16.53 -20.84
N MET A 2 -20.39 17.85 -20.67
CA MET A 2 -19.24 18.37 -19.90
C MET A 2 -19.07 17.73 -18.51
N ALA A 3 -20.13 17.64 -17.71
CA ALA A 3 -20.07 17.00 -16.41
C ALA A 3 -19.73 15.51 -16.48
N ALA A 4 -20.32 14.77 -17.46
CA ALA A 4 -20.05 13.35 -17.64
C ALA A 4 -18.61 13.11 -18.10
N ASP A 5 -18.11 13.93 -19.02
CA ASP A 5 -16.73 13.85 -19.51
C ASP A 5 -15.74 14.15 -18.37
N ALA A 6 -16.02 15.19 -17.57
CA ALA A 6 -15.21 15.53 -16.39
C ALA A 6 -15.22 14.39 -15.35
N LEU A 7 -16.37 13.76 -15.10
CA LEU A 7 -16.50 12.66 -14.17
C LEU A 7 -15.64 11.47 -14.60
N ILE A 8 -15.71 11.09 -15.87
CA ILE A 8 -14.91 10.00 -16.44
C ILE A 8 -13.40 10.36 -16.40
N ALA A 9 -13.04 11.60 -16.71
CA ALA A 9 -11.65 12.06 -16.65
C ALA A 9 -11.04 11.99 -15.24
N GLU A 10 -11.87 12.15 -14.19
CA GLU A 10 -11.48 12.04 -12.77
C GLU A 10 -11.69 10.62 -12.23
N ASN A 11 -11.84 9.59 -13.09
CA ASN A 11 -12.10 8.19 -12.73
C ASN A 11 -13.41 7.96 -11.92
N GLY A 12 -14.39 8.81 -12.11
CA GLY A 12 -15.74 8.62 -11.57
C GLY A 12 -16.61 7.82 -12.54
N THR A 13 -17.74 7.32 -12.04
CA THR A 13 -18.70 6.52 -12.83
C THR A 13 -20.02 7.26 -12.97
N LEU A 14 -20.53 7.38 -14.20
CA LEU A 14 -21.87 7.87 -14.43
C LEU A 14 -22.87 6.77 -14.08
N ALA A 15 -23.69 6.98 -13.04
CA ALA A 15 -24.60 5.98 -12.50
C ALA A 15 -25.62 5.48 -13.56
N HIS A 16 -25.82 4.17 -13.61
CA HIS A 16 -26.92 3.56 -14.33
C HIS A 16 -28.15 3.54 -13.42
N LEU A 17 -29.23 4.20 -13.88
CA LEU A 17 -30.50 4.22 -13.15
C LEU A 17 -31.21 2.86 -13.25
N SER A 18 -31.79 2.43 -12.14
CA SER A 18 -32.60 1.20 -12.11
C SER A 18 -33.86 1.33 -12.99
N ASP A 19 -34.37 0.20 -13.46
CA ASP A 19 -35.61 0.16 -14.24
C ASP A 19 -36.78 0.78 -13.48
N THR A 20 -36.82 0.61 -12.17
CA THR A 20 -37.82 1.23 -11.29
C THR A 20 -37.74 2.74 -11.33
N SER A 21 -36.55 3.31 -11.24
CA SER A 21 -36.35 4.78 -11.31
C SER A 21 -36.66 5.31 -12.72
N LEU A 22 -36.26 4.59 -13.75
CA LEU A 22 -36.59 4.94 -15.14
C LEU A 22 -38.11 4.93 -15.39
N ALA A 23 -38.85 3.96 -14.83
CA ALA A 23 -40.32 3.91 -14.93
C ALA A 23 -40.96 5.13 -14.22
N LYS A 24 -40.55 5.46 -12.99
CA LYS A 24 -41.02 6.64 -12.25
C LYS A 24 -40.70 7.95 -12.98
N LEU A 25 -39.55 8.07 -13.60
CA LEU A 25 -39.18 9.22 -14.41
C LEU A 25 -40.03 9.33 -15.68
N ASN A 26 -40.32 8.20 -16.36
CA ASN A 26 -41.18 8.17 -17.52
C ASN A 26 -42.62 8.59 -17.22
N GLU A 27 -43.13 8.27 -16.03
CA GLU A 27 -44.47 8.70 -15.58
C GLU A 27 -44.50 10.18 -15.20
N SER A 28 -43.39 10.71 -14.67
CA SER A 28 -43.34 12.05 -14.12
C SER A 28 -42.89 13.12 -15.11
N LEU A 29 -42.09 12.74 -16.10
CA LEU A 29 -41.43 13.69 -17.02
C LEU A 29 -42.12 13.75 -18.38
N PRO A 30 -41.99 14.88 -19.12
CA PRO A 30 -42.51 14.99 -20.50
C PRO A 30 -41.94 13.92 -21.43
N PRO A 31 -42.66 13.52 -22.50
CA PRO A 31 -42.25 12.43 -23.40
C PRO A 31 -40.87 12.58 -24.05
N PHE A 32 -40.33 13.79 -24.09
CA PHE A 32 -39.09 14.13 -24.77
C PHE A 32 -37.87 14.24 -23.84
N TRP A 33 -37.97 13.82 -22.55
CA TRP A 33 -36.80 13.78 -21.66
C TRP A 33 -35.78 12.73 -22.14
N SER A 34 -34.53 12.81 -21.67
CA SER A 34 -33.40 12.02 -22.18
C SER A 34 -33.51 10.50 -22.04
N ARG A 35 -34.43 9.99 -21.22
CA ARG A 35 -34.67 8.56 -20.88
C ARG A 35 -33.45 7.80 -20.37
N ARG A 36 -32.46 8.51 -19.88
CA ARG A 36 -31.20 7.98 -19.31
C ARG A 36 -30.51 9.03 -18.46
N ASN A 37 -29.48 8.63 -17.75
CA ASN A 37 -28.57 9.56 -17.10
C ASN A 37 -27.53 10.10 -18.13
N PRO A 38 -27.27 11.40 -18.23
CA PRO A 38 -27.88 12.49 -17.46
C PRO A 38 -29.39 12.66 -17.73
N VAL A 39 -30.15 12.88 -16.66
CA VAL A 39 -31.59 13.16 -16.74
C VAL A 39 -31.83 14.58 -17.20
N ASP A 40 -32.16 14.75 -18.48
CA ASP A 40 -32.49 16.07 -19.05
C ASP A 40 -34.00 16.26 -19.01
N VAL A 41 -34.43 17.21 -18.18
CA VAL A 41 -35.86 17.53 -17.96
C VAL A 41 -36.37 18.63 -18.89
N LEU A 42 -35.56 19.08 -19.85
CA LEU A 42 -35.77 20.17 -20.80
C LEU A 42 -35.76 21.57 -20.12
N GLY A 43 -35.49 22.60 -20.94
CA GLY A 43 -35.27 23.95 -20.45
C GLY A 43 -36.51 24.72 -20.00
N ASP A 44 -37.70 24.23 -20.32
CA ASP A 44 -39.00 24.79 -19.92
C ASP A 44 -39.59 24.07 -18.68
N ALA A 45 -38.84 23.15 -18.09
CA ALA A 45 -39.29 22.42 -16.91
C ALA A 45 -39.57 23.34 -15.71
N LYS A 46 -40.71 23.17 -15.10
CA LYS A 46 -41.09 23.89 -13.86
C LYS A 46 -40.25 23.36 -12.68
N SER A 47 -40.01 24.23 -11.69
CA SER A 47 -39.17 23.92 -10.51
C SER A 47 -39.58 22.63 -9.81
N LYS A 48 -40.86 22.37 -9.61
CA LYS A 48 -41.36 21.11 -9.01
C LYS A 48 -41.03 19.87 -9.81
N LEU A 49 -40.97 19.99 -11.12
CA LEU A 49 -40.62 18.85 -11.99
C LEU A 49 -39.14 18.52 -11.88
N VAL A 50 -38.27 19.54 -11.85
CA VAL A 50 -36.84 19.37 -11.62
C VAL A 50 -36.56 18.70 -10.26
N ALA A 51 -37.22 19.19 -9.21
CA ALA A 51 -37.11 18.61 -7.87
C ALA A 51 -37.61 17.16 -7.81
N LYS A 52 -38.74 16.86 -8.45
CA LYS A 52 -39.28 15.50 -8.53
C LYS A 52 -38.31 14.54 -9.23
N ALA A 53 -37.71 14.96 -10.33
CA ALA A 53 -36.68 14.18 -11.03
C ALA A 53 -35.44 13.96 -10.13
N ALA A 54 -34.95 15.00 -9.47
CA ALA A 54 -33.82 14.90 -8.56
C ALA A 54 -34.11 13.95 -7.38
N GLN A 55 -35.32 14.01 -6.82
CA GLN A 55 -35.77 13.11 -5.75
C GLN A 55 -35.74 11.65 -6.20
N ILE A 56 -36.30 11.32 -7.37
CA ILE A 56 -36.32 9.95 -7.91
C ILE A 56 -34.90 9.44 -8.10
N VAL A 57 -33.98 10.29 -8.60
CA VAL A 57 -32.57 9.92 -8.78
C VAL A 57 -31.85 9.71 -7.46
N LEU A 58 -32.11 10.55 -6.44
CA LEU A 58 -31.54 10.40 -5.09
C LEU A 58 -31.99 9.10 -4.41
N GLU A 59 -33.25 8.67 -4.65
CA GLU A 59 -33.79 7.42 -4.11
C GLU A 59 -33.23 6.17 -4.80
N ASP A 60 -32.57 6.30 -5.95
CA ASP A 60 -32.04 5.15 -6.71
C ASP A 60 -30.85 4.52 -5.97
N PRO A 61 -30.86 3.20 -5.72
CA PRO A 61 -29.79 2.52 -4.99
C PRO A 61 -28.44 2.52 -5.72
N GLY A 62 -28.44 2.68 -7.05
CA GLY A 62 -27.22 2.74 -7.88
C GLY A 62 -26.58 4.15 -7.97
N VAL A 63 -27.11 5.13 -7.23
CA VAL A 63 -26.65 6.52 -7.23
C VAL A 63 -26.02 6.88 -5.90
N ASP A 64 -24.79 7.37 -5.90
CA ASP A 64 -24.05 7.80 -4.70
C ASP A 64 -24.19 9.31 -4.43
N ALA A 65 -24.41 10.12 -5.49
CA ALA A 65 -24.58 11.57 -5.38
C ALA A 65 -25.36 12.12 -6.60
N VAL A 66 -25.93 13.31 -6.43
CA VAL A 66 -26.63 14.01 -7.52
C VAL A 66 -26.02 15.39 -7.76
N LEU A 67 -25.68 15.67 -9.01
CA LEU A 67 -25.30 17.00 -9.48
C LEU A 67 -26.47 17.61 -10.27
N VAL A 68 -27.07 18.67 -9.72
CA VAL A 68 -28.10 19.47 -10.39
C VAL A 68 -27.43 20.58 -11.22
N ILE A 69 -27.73 20.62 -12.52
CA ILE A 69 -27.18 21.62 -13.42
C ILE A 69 -28.32 22.54 -13.89
N VAL A 70 -28.19 23.84 -13.67
CA VAL A 70 -29.16 24.84 -14.08
C VAL A 70 -28.48 25.85 -15.03
N THR A 71 -29.05 25.98 -16.22
CA THR A 71 -28.62 26.97 -17.22
C THR A 71 -29.65 28.07 -17.39
N PRO A 72 -29.25 29.32 -17.69
CA PRO A 72 -30.18 30.44 -17.89
C PRO A 72 -30.94 30.26 -19.21
N GLN A 73 -32.26 30.17 -19.12
CA GLN A 73 -33.15 30.18 -20.25
C GLN A 73 -34.33 31.11 -19.94
N ALA A 74 -34.97 31.66 -20.96
CA ALA A 74 -36.06 32.63 -20.79
C ALA A 74 -37.22 32.11 -19.93
N MET A 75 -37.46 30.81 -19.94
CA MET A 75 -38.54 30.14 -19.20
C MET A 75 -38.06 29.57 -17.85
N THR A 76 -36.77 29.55 -17.55
CA THR A 76 -36.23 29.00 -16.32
C THR A 76 -36.27 30.00 -15.17
N ASN A 77 -36.77 29.58 -14.00
CA ASN A 77 -36.69 30.35 -12.75
C ASN A 77 -35.67 29.67 -11.80
N PRO A 78 -34.39 30.09 -11.79
CA PRO A 78 -33.34 29.48 -10.99
C PRO A 78 -33.62 29.51 -9.50
N THR A 79 -34.16 30.62 -8.97
CA THR A 79 -34.52 30.77 -7.55
C THR A 79 -35.61 29.80 -7.13
N ALA A 80 -36.62 29.61 -7.98
CA ALA A 80 -37.70 28.65 -7.69
C ALA A 80 -37.18 27.21 -7.71
N ILE A 81 -36.28 26.86 -8.66
CA ILE A 81 -35.63 25.56 -8.68
C ILE A 81 -34.78 25.36 -7.42
N ALA A 82 -33.98 26.35 -7.05
CA ALA A 82 -33.16 26.32 -5.85
C ALA A 82 -33.98 26.07 -4.58
N LYS A 83 -35.13 26.74 -4.42
CA LYS A 83 -36.05 26.54 -3.28
C LYS A 83 -36.62 25.13 -3.21
N GLU A 84 -36.97 24.54 -4.32
CA GLU A 84 -37.47 23.16 -4.35
C GLU A 84 -36.34 22.12 -4.07
N ILE A 85 -35.15 22.32 -4.65
CA ILE A 85 -34.01 21.45 -4.44
C ILE A 85 -33.49 21.54 -2.99
N SER A 86 -33.51 22.72 -2.39
CA SER A 86 -33.08 22.93 -0.99
C SER A 86 -33.87 22.08 0.03
N GLN A 87 -35.09 21.68 -0.31
CA GLN A 87 -35.92 20.82 0.55
C GLN A 87 -35.50 19.34 0.50
N LEU A 88 -34.74 18.91 -0.51
CA LEU A 88 -34.33 17.53 -0.66
C LEU A 88 -33.08 17.18 0.18
N ALA A 89 -32.16 18.12 0.36
CA ALA A 89 -30.88 17.87 1.02
C ALA A 89 -31.00 17.38 2.46
N PRO A 90 -31.85 17.95 3.33
CA PRO A 90 -31.95 17.51 4.74
C PRO A 90 -32.48 16.07 4.91
N SER A 91 -33.19 15.56 3.90
CA SER A 91 -33.81 14.23 3.95
C SER A 91 -32.98 13.14 3.25
N SER A 92 -31.88 13.50 2.58
CA SER A 92 -31.06 12.58 1.82
C SER A 92 -29.73 12.28 2.52
N PRO A 93 -29.35 11.00 2.68
CA PRO A 93 -28.01 10.64 3.14
C PRO A 93 -26.94 10.82 2.03
N LYS A 94 -27.38 11.07 0.78
CA LYS A 94 -26.50 11.21 -0.38
C LYS A 94 -26.20 12.68 -0.66
N PRO A 95 -24.98 13.04 -1.03
CA PRO A 95 -24.61 14.41 -1.37
C PRO A 95 -25.41 14.94 -2.56
N VAL A 96 -25.86 16.18 -2.43
CA VAL A 96 -26.42 16.97 -3.54
C VAL A 96 -25.49 18.15 -3.79
N LEU A 97 -25.05 18.32 -5.04
CA LEU A 97 -24.25 19.43 -5.51
C LEU A 97 -25.01 20.19 -6.60
N ALA A 98 -24.71 21.46 -6.79
CA ALA A 98 -25.36 22.24 -7.84
C ALA A 98 -24.34 23.02 -8.67
N ALA A 99 -24.55 23.07 -9.99
CA ALA A 99 -23.82 23.93 -10.89
C ALA A 99 -24.82 24.90 -11.56
N LEU A 100 -24.76 26.17 -11.15
CA LEU A 100 -25.63 27.22 -11.69
C LEU A 100 -24.82 28.10 -12.64
N LEU A 101 -25.10 27.97 -13.94
CA LEU A 101 -24.42 28.71 -14.99
C LEU A 101 -25.23 29.95 -15.34
N GLY A 102 -24.64 31.15 -15.33
CA GLY A 102 -25.35 32.35 -15.75
C GLY A 102 -25.10 33.60 -14.90
N ALA A 103 -24.06 33.59 -14.07
CA ALA A 103 -23.59 34.75 -13.30
C ALA A 103 -24.74 35.42 -12.48
N ARG A 104 -25.01 36.69 -12.70
CA ARG A 104 -25.96 37.50 -11.94
C ARG A 104 -27.38 36.93 -11.87
N SER A 105 -27.85 36.27 -12.90
CA SER A 105 -29.20 35.67 -12.95
C SER A 105 -29.38 34.49 -11.98
N MET A 106 -28.27 33.94 -11.46
CA MET A 106 -28.24 32.79 -10.57
C MET A 106 -27.99 33.16 -9.09
N GLU A 107 -27.58 34.40 -8.79
CA GLU A 107 -27.09 34.81 -7.46
C GLU A 107 -28.08 34.48 -6.34
N GLU A 108 -29.39 34.79 -6.53
CA GLU A 108 -30.41 34.49 -5.55
C GLU A 108 -30.60 32.98 -5.33
N GLY A 109 -30.57 32.19 -6.41
CA GLY A 109 -30.65 30.74 -6.35
C GLY A 109 -29.42 30.11 -5.66
N ILE A 110 -28.24 30.65 -5.92
CA ILE A 110 -26.98 30.24 -5.26
C ILE A 110 -27.07 30.47 -3.76
N ALA A 111 -27.56 31.67 -3.32
CA ALA A 111 -27.72 31.98 -1.91
C ALA A 111 -28.69 30.98 -1.22
N VAL A 112 -29.83 30.69 -1.83
CA VAL A 112 -30.83 29.74 -1.30
C VAL A 112 -30.21 28.32 -1.13
N LEU A 113 -29.44 27.84 -2.09
CA LEU A 113 -28.83 26.52 -2.01
C LEU A 113 -27.71 26.47 -0.96
N ASN A 114 -26.86 27.49 -0.92
CA ASN A 114 -25.78 27.56 0.06
C ASN A 114 -26.31 27.66 1.50
N ASP A 115 -27.37 28.42 1.73
CA ASP A 115 -28.04 28.52 3.04
C ASP A 115 -28.64 27.17 3.47
N ALA A 116 -29.02 26.34 2.50
CA ALA A 116 -29.51 24.99 2.76
C ALA A 116 -28.37 23.92 2.86
N GLY A 117 -27.09 24.33 2.79
CA GLY A 117 -25.96 23.43 2.88
C GLY A 117 -25.66 22.68 1.57
N ILE A 118 -26.24 23.08 0.44
CA ILE A 118 -25.96 22.51 -0.87
C ILE A 118 -24.84 23.34 -1.52
N PRO A 119 -23.64 22.77 -1.74
CA PRO A 119 -22.53 23.51 -2.35
C PRO A 119 -22.82 23.81 -3.82
N THR A 120 -22.52 25.05 -4.21
CA THR A 120 -22.77 25.54 -5.57
C THR A 120 -21.47 25.86 -6.30
N TYR A 121 -21.45 25.59 -7.60
CA TYR A 121 -20.28 25.78 -8.45
C TYR A 121 -20.63 26.54 -9.73
N ALA A 122 -19.68 27.34 -10.22
CA ALA A 122 -19.86 28.11 -11.44
C ALA A 122 -19.85 27.27 -12.72
N THR A 123 -19.25 26.06 -12.65
CA THR A 123 -19.20 25.11 -13.78
C THR A 123 -19.39 23.68 -13.29
N PRO A 124 -19.96 22.79 -14.15
CA PRO A 124 -20.14 21.39 -13.81
C PRO A 124 -18.82 20.66 -13.50
N GLU A 125 -17.73 21.00 -14.16
CA GLU A 125 -16.42 20.37 -13.96
C GLU A 125 -15.86 20.67 -12.56
N ARG A 126 -16.09 21.88 -12.05
CA ARG A 126 -15.68 22.23 -10.68
C ARG A 126 -16.50 21.45 -9.64
N ALA A 127 -17.79 21.28 -9.88
CA ALA A 127 -18.65 20.46 -9.02
C ALA A 127 -18.19 18.99 -9.01
N VAL A 128 -17.91 18.43 -10.17
CA VAL A 128 -17.40 17.06 -10.31
C VAL A 128 -16.06 16.91 -9.59
N ARG A 129 -15.12 17.83 -9.78
CA ARG A 129 -13.82 17.77 -9.09
C ARG A 129 -13.95 17.82 -7.57
N ALA A 130 -14.82 18.69 -7.06
CA ALA A 130 -15.09 18.78 -5.63
C ALA A 130 -15.70 17.47 -5.09
N PHE A 131 -16.65 16.88 -5.81
CA PHE A 131 -17.22 15.58 -5.46
C PHE A 131 -16.17 14.47 -5.48
N MET A 132 -15.34 14.37 -6.52
CA MET A 132 -14.29 13.37 -6.61
C MET A 132 -13.20 13.54 -5.54
N THR A 133 -12.98 14.75 -5.04
CA THR A 133 -12.14 15.00 -3.87
C THR A 133 -12.74 14.37 -2.62
N LEU A 134 -14.06 14.48 -2.39
CA LEU A 134 -14.75 13.82 -1.28
C LEU A 134 -14.71 12.28 -1.42
N VAL A 135 -14.91 11.76 -2.63
CA VAL A 135 -14.79 10.32 -2.92
C VAL A 135 -13.38 9.82 -2.59
N SER A 136 -12.35 10.57 -3.01
CA SER A 136 -10.96 10.22 -2.71
C SER A 136 -10.68 10.27 -1.20
N TYR A 137 -11.21 11.26 -0.50
CA TYR A 137 -11.11 11.35 0.95
C TYR A 137 -11.78 10.16 1.66
N SER A 138 -13.02 9.80 1.27
CA SER A 138 -13.73 8.64 1.82
C SER A 138 -12.96 7.34 1.60
N ARG A 139 -12.48 7.11 0.37
CA ARG A 139 -11.64 5.96 0.05
C ARG A 139 -10.33 5.93 0.86
N ASN A 140 -9.71 7.09 1.08
CA ASN A 140 -8.51 7.19 1.89
C ASN A 140 -8.79 6.88 3.36
N LEU A 141 -9.93 7.31 3.91
CA LEU A 141 -10.36 6.93 5.25
C LEU A 141 -10.61 5.42 5.37
N GLU A 142 -11.33 4.83 4.40
CA GLU A 142 -11.56 3.38 4.38
C GLU A 142 -10.24 2.62 4.43
N ILE A 143 -9.22 3.08 3.68
CA ILE A 143 -7.90 2.45 3.66
C ILE A 143 -7.17 2.65 4.99
N LEU A 144 -7.26 3.85 5.56
CA LEU A 144 -6.61 4.16 6.84
C LEU A 144 -7.19 3.30 7.98
N TYR A 145 -8.50 2.99 7.92
CA TYR A 145 -9.19 2.19 8.93
C TYR A 145 -9.35 0.72 8.54
N GLU A 146 -8.90 0.32 7.38
CA GLU A 146 -9.05 -1.06 6.96
C GLU A 146 -8.00 -1.95 7.60
N THR A 147 -8.48 -2.98 8.27
CA THR A 147 -7.64 -4.05 8.77
C THR A 147 -7.16 -4.91 7.60
N PRO A 148 -5.87 -4.91 7.23
CA PRO A 148 -5.36 -5.80 6.21
C PRO A 148 -5.69 -7.24 6.59
N ARG A 149 -6.20 -8.03 5.65
CA ARG A 149 -6.30 -9.48 5.88
C ARG A 149 -4.87 -10.02 5.97
N ASP A 150 -4.64 -10.87 6.96
CA ASP A 150 -3.37 -11.59 7.12
C ASP A 150 -3.24 -12.62 5.99
N ILE A 151 -2.93 -12.16 4.79
CA ILE A 151 -2.38 -13.03 3.77
C ILE A 151 -0.90 -13.01 4.05
N SER A 152 -0.49 -13.88 4.95
CA SER A 152 0.91 -14.15 5.14
C SER A 152 1.45 -14.67 3.83
N VAL A 153 2.12 -13.82 3.08
CA VAL A 153 3.01 -14.28 2.02
C VAL A 153 4.18 -14.94 2.75
N GLU A 154 3.90 -16.10 3.36
CA GLU A 154 4.93 -16.98 3.89
C GLU A 154 5.72 -17.51 2.70
N PHE A 155 6.72 -16.75 2.30
CA PHE A 155 7.76 -17.32 1.48
C PHE A 155 9.00 -17.47 2.36
N PRO A 156 9.47 -18.70 2.55
CA PRO A 156 10.66 -18.95 3.33
C PRO A 156 11.85 -18.39 2.57
N VAL A 157 12.29 -17.20 2.93
CA VAL A 157 13.53 -16.61 2.43
C VAL A 157 14.63 -17.03 3.40
N PRO A 158 15.68 -17.75 2.97
CA PRO A 158 16.81 -18.07 3.81
C PRO A 158 17.70 -16.83 4.01
N ARG A 159 17.21 -15.86 4.80
CA ARG A 159 17.80 -14.52 4.95
C ARG A 159 19.27 -14.55 5.35
N GLU A 160 19.65 -15.42 6.30
CA GLU A 160 21.05 -15.53 6.73
C GLU A 160 21.97 -16.00 5.61
N ALA A 161 21.62 -17.09 4.93
CA ALA A 161 22.41 -17.63 3.82
C ALA A 161 22.47 -16.63 2.64
N LEU A 162 21.38 -15.91 2.38
CA LEU A 162 21.36 -14.87 1.37
C LEU A 162 22.19 -13.66 1.76
N ARG A 163 22.25 -13.31 3.05
CA ARG A 163 23.09 -12.23 3.55
C ARG A 163 24.57 -12.55 3.36
N GLU A 164 25.02 -13.73 3.77
CA GLU A 164 26.39 -14.18 3.55
C GLU A 164 26.77 -14.21 2.06
N ARG A 165 25.83 -14.67 1.23
CA ARG A 165 26.01 -14.68 -0.22
C ARG A 165 26.06 -13.26 -0.80
N PHE A 166 25.22 -12.35 -0.33
CA PHE A 166 25.24 -10.94 -0.71
C PHE A 166 26.60 -10.33 -0.40
N ASP A 167 27.08 -10.44 0.84
CA ASP A 167 28.35 -9.88 1.28
C ASP A 167 29.52 -10.43 0.43
N SER A 168 29.51 -11.72 0.09
CA SER A 168 30.53 -12.34 -0.78
C SER A 168 30.45 -11.85 -2.24
N LEU A 169 29.26 -11.67 -2.78
CA LEU A 169 29.05 -11.22 -4.15
C LEU A 169 29.33 -9.73 -4.34
N VAL A 170 29.14 -8.93 -3.29
CA VAL A 170 29.35 -7.47 -3.31
C VAL A 170 30.81 -7.10 -3.05
N ALA A 171 31.55 -7.98 -2.36
CA ALA A 171 32.97 -7.77 -2.07
C ALA A 171 33.78 -7.58 -3.35
N GLY A 172 34.46 -6.43 -3.46
CA GLY A 172 35.35 -6.11 -4.59
C GLY A 172 34.67 -5.74 -5.91
N ARG A 173 33.32 -5.66 -5.97
CA ARG A 173 32.57 -5.26 -7.18
C ARG A 173 32.27 -3.76 -7.22
N GLY A 174 31.84 -3.27 -8.39
CA GLY A 174 31.39 -1.89 -8.62
C GLY A 174 30.05 -1.57 -7.93
N GLU A 175 29.57 -0.33 -8.07
CA GLU A 175 28.24 0.07 -7.55
C GLU A 175 27.11 -0.68 -8.25
N VAL A 176 27.28 -1.00 -9.54
CA VAL A 176 26.28 -1.70 -10.35
C VAL A 176 26.58 -3.19 -10.35
N LEU A 177 25.61 -3.99 -9.90
CA LEU A 177 25.75 -5.45 -9.98
C LEU A 177 25.46 -5.94 -11.40
N PRO A 178 26.20 -6.97 -11.88
CA PRO A 178 25.88 -7.64 -13.14
C PRO A 178 24.46 -8.23 -13.15
N GLU A 179 23.89 -8.38 -14.35
CA GLU A 179 22.51 -8.88 -14.55
C GLU A 179 22.29 -10.25 -13.89
N ASP A 180 23.20 -11.18 -14.05
CA ASP A 180 23.14 -12.53 -13.47
C ASP A 180 23.11 -12.51 -11.94
N VAL A 181 23.92 -11.65 -11.33
CA VAL A 181 23.92 -11.45 -9.87
C VAL A 181 22.62 -10.80 -9.41
N SER A 182 22.17 -9.76 -10.10
CA SER A 182 20.90 -9.07 -9.79
C SER A 182 19.72 -10.04 -9.86
N LYS A 183 19.64 -10.86 -10.91
CA LYS A 183 18.61 -11.89 -11.08
C LYS A 183 18.66 -12.97 -10.00
N THR A 184 19.86 -13.34 -9.53
CA THR A 184 20.01 -14.30 -8.43
C THR A 184 19.31 -13.82 -7.15
N PHE A 185 19.42 -12.53 -6.80
CA PHE A 185 18.71 -11.98 -5.62
C PHE A 185 17.21 -11.92 -5.82
N ILE A 186 16.76 -11.52 -7.01
CA ILE A 186 15.35 -11.45 -7.37
C ILE A 186 14.70 -12.84 -7.31
N GLU A 187 15.37 -13.84 -7.88
CA GLU A 187 14.92 -15.24 -7.88
C GLU A 187 14.88 -15.83 -6.46
N ALA A 188 15.87 -15.52 -5.62
CA ALA A 188 15.92 -15.97 -4.22
C ALA A 188 14.74 -15.44 -3.39
N TYR A 189 14.18 -14.28 -3.77
CA TYR A 189 12.92 -13.76 -3.21
C TYR A 189 11.68 -14.30 -3.92
N GLY A 190 11.85 -15.27 -4.83
CA GLY A 190 10.77 -16.00 -5.50
C GLY A 190 10.11 -15.25 -6.66
N ILE A 191 10.75 -14.23 -7.22
CA ILE A 191 10.34 -13.60 -8.46
C ILE A 191 10.98 -14.36 -9.62
N PRO A 192 10.21 -15.03 -10.49
CA PRO A 192 10.77 -15.80 -11.59
C PRO A 192 11.60 -14.93 -12.55
N VAL A 193 12.73 -15.44 -12.98
CA VAL A 193 13.65 -14.76 -13.90
C VAL A 193 13.90 -15.60 -15.15
N ALA A 194 14.20 -14.94 -16.26
CA ALA A 194 14.82 -15.61 -17.41
C ALA A 194 16.32 -15.74 -17.11
N THR A 195 16.76 -16.95 -16.74
CA THR A 195 18.12 -17.21 -16.26
C THR A 195 19.14 -16.94 -17.37
N PRO A 196 20.11 -16.02 -17.18
CA PRO A 196 21.16 -15.77 -18.16
C PRO A 196 22.29 -16.77 -18.04
N HIS A 197 22.76 -17.28 -19.17
CA HIS A 197 23.93 -18.14 -19.28
C HIS A 197 25.03 -17.41 -20.04
N HIS A 198 26.26 -17.41 -19.52
CA HIS A 198 27.39 -16.70 -20.11
C HIS A 198 28.02 -17.46 -21.25
N ALA A 199 28.49 -16.73 -22.28
CA ALA A 199 29.31 -17.25 -23.35
C ALA A 199 30.36 -16.20 -23.79
N ARG A 200 31.61 -16.64 -23.97
CA ARG A 200 32.72 -15.76 -24.33
C ARG A 200 33.19 -15.92 -25.77
N SER A 201 32.65 -16.92 -26.46
CA SER A 201 32.92 -17.13 -27.89
C SER A 201 31.64 -17.52 -28.64
N PRO A 202 31.61 -17.39 -29.97
CA PRO A 202 30.45 -17.81 -30.76
C PRO A 202 30.11 -19.29 -30.58
N GLU A 203 31.15 -20.17 -30.48
CA GLU A 203 30.99 -21.62 -30.27
C GLU A 203 30.36 -21.92 -28.92
N GLU A 204 30.76 -21.20 -27.88
CA GLU A 204 30.17 -21.31 -26.55
C GLU A 204 28.74 -20.81 -26.55
N ALA A 205 28.45 -19.71 -27.26
CA ALA A 205 27.11 -19.16 -27.38
C ALA A 205 26.14 -20.14 -28.05
N VAL A 206 26.59 -20.82 -29.12
CA VAL A 206 25.77 -21.84 -29.80
C VAL A 206 25.52 -23.03 -28.86
N ARG A 207 26.52 -23.54 -28.18
CA ARG A 207 26.35 -24.66 -27.22
C ARG A 207 25.38 -24.30 -26.09
N VAL A 208 25.51 -23.10 -25.56
CA VAL A 208 24.58 -22.61 -24.52
C VAL A 208 23.16 -22.49 -25.07
N ALA A 209 22.98 -21.96 -26.27
CA ALA A 209 21.65 -21.83 -26.88
C ALA A 209 21.00 -23.21 -27.14
N GLU A 210 21.77 -24.23 -27.51
CA GLU A 210 21.28 -25.60 -27.65
C GLU A 210 20.85 -26.21 -26.32
N LEU A 211 21.55 -25.91 -25.22
CA LEU A 211 21.19 -26.37 -23.88
C LEU A 211 19.94 -25.66 -23.35
N VAL A 212 19.80 -24.34 -23.59
CA VAL A 212 18.66 -23.55 -23.18
C VAL A 212 17.41 -23.90 -23.99
N GLY A 213 17.60 -24.24 -25.26
CA GLY A 213 16.52 -24.52 -26.22
C GLY A 213 16.05 -23.27 -26.97
N TYR A 214 15.95 -23.39 -28.29
CA TYR A 214 15.50 -22.30 -29.16
C TYR A 214 14.00 -22.06 -29.06
N PRO A 215 13.55 -20.81 -29.26
CA PRO A 215 14.32 -19.60 -29.55
C PRO A 215 14.98 -19.01 -28.30
N VAL A 216 16.10 -18.31 -28.50
CA VAL A 216 16.86 -17.65 -27.44
C VAL A 216 17.04 -16.15 -27.69
N VAL A 217 17.36 -15.42 -26.62
CA VAL A 217 17.82 -14.03 -26.64
C VAL A 217 19.30 -14.01 -26.32
N LEU A 218 20.04 -13.19 -27.05
CA LEU A 218 21.45 -12.92 -26.81
C LEU A 218 21.65 -11.46 -26.46
N LYS A 219 22.33 -11.19 -25.34
CA LYS A 219 22.60 -9.84 -24.84
C LYS A 219 24.09 -9.65 -24.60
N ILE A 220 24.61 -8.45 -24.86
CA ILE A 220 26.00 -8.10 -24.49
C ILE A 220 26.17 -8.17 -22.97
N ASN A 221 27.27 -8.73 -22.52
CA ASN A 221 27.70 -8.75 -21.14
C ASN A 221 28.82 -7.75 -20.90
N SER A 222 28.49 -6.63 -20.29
CA SER A 222 29.43 -5.56 -19.98
C SER A 222 29.01 -4.82 -18.72
N PRO A 223 29.92 -4.56 -17.77
CA PRO A 223 29.64 -3.73 -16.61
C PRO A 223 29.48 -2.24 -16.95
N ASP A 224 29.97 -1.81 -18.12
CA ASP A 224 30.03 -0.41 -18.54
C ASP A 224 28.86 -0.01 -19.44
N ILE A 225 28.10 -1.00 -19.99
CA ILE A 225 26.96 -0.79 -20.86
C ILE A 225 25.66 -1.07 -20.10
N SER A 226 25.02 0.00 -19.62
CA SER A 226 23.77 -0.08 -18.86
C SER A 226 22.52 -0.20 -19.75
N HIS A 227 22.49 0.50 -20.89
CA HIS A 227 21.38 0.51 -21.85
C HIS A 227 21.73 -0.35 -23.08
N LYS A 228 21.61 -1.68 -22.90
CA LYS A 228 22.05 -2.65 -23.90
C LYS A 228 21.34 -2.53 -25.24
N THR A 229 20.04 -2.22 -25.23
CA THR A 229 19.23 -2.06 -26.45
C THR A 229 19.68 -0.86 -27.30
N GLU A 230 19.93 0.29 -26.67
CA GLU A 230 20.40 1.49 -27.36
C GLU A 230 21.80 1.31 -27.96
N ALA A 231 22.64 0.51 -27.31
CA ALA A 231 23.97 0.15 -27.78
C ALA A 231 23.96 -0.95 -28.86
N GLY A 232 22.77 -1.39 -29.34
CA GLY A 232 22.65 -2.52 -30.26
C GLY A 232 23.11 -3.85 -29.63
N GLY A 233 23.17 -3.93 -28.34
CA GLY A 233 23.69 -5.04 -27.54
C GLY A 233 22.66 -6.16 -27.26
N VAL A 234 21.54 -6.21 -27.98
CA VAL A 234 20.47 -7.24 -27.80
C VAL A 234 20.06 -7.79 -29.15
N ALA A 235 19.98 -9.12 -29.24
CA ALA A 235 19.43 -9.84 -30.37
C ALA A 235 18.33 -10.81 -29.91
N LEU A 236 17.16 -10.67 -30.50
CA LEU A 236 15.97 -11.43 -30.17
C LEU A 236 15.66 -12.49 -31.22
N ASP A 237 14.80 -13.44 -30.89
CA ASP A 237 14.24 -14.44 -31.82
C ASP A 237 15.28 -15.29 -32.55
N LEU A 238 16.35 -15.64 -31.88
CA LEU A 238 17.39 -16.53 -32.44
C LEU A 238 16.90 -17.98 -32.40
N VAL A 239 16.59 -18.53 -33.56
CA VAL A 239 15.91 -19.83 -33.69
C VAL A 239 16.85 -21.00 -34.09
N ASN A 240 18.12 -20.74 -34.37
CA ASN A 240 19.12 -21.76 -34.72
C ASN A 240 20.55 -21.29 -34.44
N ALA A 241 21.51 -22.21 -34.58
CA ALA A 241 22.93 -21.98 -34.34
C ALA A 241 23.52 -20.83 -35.19
N ASP A 242 23.20 -20.81 -36.50
CA ASP A 242 23.74 -19.79 -37.41
C ASP A 242 23.31 -18.37 -37.01
N MET A 243 22.05 -18.22 -36.58
CA MET A 243 21.55 -16.94 -36.07
C MET A 243 22.25 -16.53 -34.78
N VAL A 244 22.51 -17.45 -33.86
CA VAL A 244 23.24 -17.19 -32.61
C VAL A 244 24.66 -16.76 -32.90
N TRP A 245 25.35 -17.45 -33.80
CA TRP A 245 26.71 -17.11 -34.23
C TRP A 245 26.78 -15.68 -34.81
N GLY A 246 25.97 -15.39 -35.81
CA GLY A 246 25.91 -14.07 -36.42
C GLY A 246 25.45 -12.97 -35.45
N ALA A 247 24.60 -13.28 -34.48
CA ALA A 247 24.20 -12.35 -33.44
C ALA A 247 25.35 -12.03 -32.48
N PHE A 248 26.14 -13.03 -32.07
CA PHE A 248 27.33 -12.82 -31.25
C PHE A 248 28.29 -11.82 -31.88
N GLU A 249 28.63 -12.03 -33.16
CA GLU A 249 29.53 -11.12 -33.89
C GLU A 249 28.97 -9.72 -34.02
N ARG A 250 27.69 -9.57 -34.39
CA ARG A 250 27.04 -8.27 -34.55
C ARG A 250 26.95 -7.50 -33.24
N VAL A 251 26.52 -8.16 -32.16
CA VAL A 251 26.29 -7.53 -30.86
C VAL A 251 27.62 -7.10 -30.24
N THR A 252 28.65 -7.92 -30.30
CA THR A 252 29.97 -7.57 -29.77
C THR A 252 30.65 -6.48 -30.59
N ALA A 253 30.60 -6.54 -31.92
CA ALA A 253 31.13 -5.47 -32.79
C ALA A 253 30.34 -4.15 -32.65
N GLY A 254 29.03 -4.23 -32.50
CA GLY A 254 28.16 -3.05 -32.27
C GLY A 254 28.49 -2.35 -30.96
N ALA A 255 28.59 -3.09 -29.88
CA ALA A 255 28.93 -2.57 -28.56
C ALA A 255 30.35 -1.93 -28.55
N ALA A 256 31.32 -2.57 -29.15
CA ALA A 256 32.69 -2.04 -29.27
C ALA A 256 32.76 -0.76 -30.12
N LYS A 257 31.86 -0.60 -31.10
CA LYS A 257 31.77 0.63 -31.92
C LYS A 257 31.13 1.79 -31.16
N VAL A 258 30.07 1.53 -30.38
CA VAL A 258 29.36 2.55 -29.64
C VAL A 258 30.14 2.99 -28.39
N MET A 259 30.78 2.07 -27.69
CA MET A 259 31.58 2.32 -26.50
C MET A 259 32.95 1.62 -26.57
N PRO A 260 33.93 2.21 -27.30
CA PRO A 260 35.24 1.56 -27.54
C PRO A 260 36.07 1.27 -26.27
N GLN A 261 35.77 1.99 -25.18
CA GLN A 261 36.47 1.83 -23.89
C GLN A 261 35.74 0.88 -22.92
N ALA A 262 34.55 0.39 -23.30
CA ALA A 262 33.80 -0.52 -22.44
C ALA A 262 34.46 -1.90 -22.36
N ARG A 263 34.49 -2.44 -21.15
CA ARG A 263 34.93 -3.83 -20.95
C ARG A 263 33.80 -4.76 -21.38
N LEU A 264 34.09 -5.60 -22.37
CA LEU A 264 33.18 -6.61 -22.88
C LEU A 264 33.57 -7.98 -22.30
N ASP A 265 32.69 -8.58 -21.51
CA ASP A 265 32.89 -9.90 -20.87
C ASP A 265 32.18 -11.04 -21.65
N GLY A 266 31.92 -10.82 -22.95
CA GLY A 266 31.19 -11.73 -23.82
C GLY A 266 29.70 -11.40 -23.91
N VAL A 267 28.85 -12.42 -23.95
CA VAL A 267 27.39 -12.29 -24.05
C VAL A 267 26.70 -13.15 -23.01
N THR A 268 25.44 -12.84 -22.75
CA THR A 268 24.51 -13.72 -22.03
C THR A 268 23.43 -14.25 -22.97
N ILE A 269 23.03 -15.49 -22.77
CA ILE A 269 21.97 -16.17 -23.52
C ILE A 269 20.91 -16.63 -22.54
N GLN A 270 19.66 -16.40 -22.89
CA GLN A 270 18.49 -16.83 -22.10
C GLN A 270 17.38 -17.30 -23.02
N ALA A 271 16.46 -18.10 -22.49
CA ALA A 271 15.26 -18.51 -23.23
C ALA A 271 14.45 -17.31 -23.67
N MET A 272 13.95 -17.31 -24.90
CA MET A 272 13.02 -16.32 -25.39
C MET A 272 11.62 -16.60 -24.81
N VAL A 273 11.17 -15.76 -23.92
CA VAL A 273 9.82 -15.87 -23.37
C VAL A 273 8.83 -15.25 -24.36
N ARG A 274 7.98 -16.07 -24.95
CA ARG A 274 6.89 -15.63 -25.84
C ARG A 274 5.55 -15.94 -25.18
N ALA A 275 4.71 -14.94 -25.03
CA ALA A 275 3.38 -15.12 -24.53
C ALA A 275 2.42 -14.20 -25.29
N LYS A 276 1.36 -14.78 -25.83
CA LYS A 276 0.25 -14.03 -26.40
C LYS A 276 -0.42 -13.23 -25.29
N ASP A 277 -0.80 -12.01 -25.58
CA ASP A 277 -1.49 -11.11 -24.65
C ASP A 277 -0.67 -10.72 -23.38
N ALA A 278 0.64 -10.96 -23.38
CA ALA A 278 1.51 -10.51 -22.31
C ALA A 278 1.63 -8.98 -22.27
N VAL A 279 1.83 -8.43 -21.07
CA VAL A 279 2.08 -7.00 -20.84
C VAL A 279 3.46 -6.84 -20.21
N GLU A 280 4.25 -5.93 -20.76
CA GLU A 280 5.52 -5.54 -20.18
C GLU A 280 5.31 -4.48 -19.11
N MET A 281 5.76 -4.77 -17.90
CA MET A 281 5.68 -3.87 -16.76
C MET A 281 7.08 -3.47 -16.29
N ILE A 282 7.19 -2.31 -15.65
CA ILE A 282 8.35 -1.93 -14.85
C ILE A 282 8.00 -2.20 -13.39
N LEU A 283 8.94 -2.81 -12.70
CA LEU A 283 8.88 -2.95 -11.25
C LEU A 283 10.24 -2.60 -10.68
N GLY A 284 10.32 -1.55 -9.88
CA GLY A 284 11.58 -1.05 -9.36
C GLY A 284 11.47 -0.48 -7.96
N ALA A 285 12.63 -0.18 -7.39
CA ALA A 285 12.76 0.53 -6.14
C ALA A 285 13.93 1.50 -6.21
N LYS A 286 13.77 2.63 -5.53
CA LYS A 286 14.82 3.64 -5.44
C LYS A 286 14.82 4.30 -4.06
N LYS A 287 16.01 4.53 -3.54
CA LYS A 287 16.21 5.25 -2.28
C LYS A 287 16.10 6.75 -2.52
N ASP A 288 15.07 7.34 -1.94
CA ASP A 288 14.86 8.79 -1.93
C ASP A 288 15.48 9.40 -0.67
N PRO A 289 16.15 10.58 -0.76
CA PRO A 289 16.77 11.21 0.40
C PRO A 289 15.81 11.61 1.53
N THR A 290 14.54 11.89 1.17
CA THR A 290 13.52 12.36 2.11
C THR A 290 12.62 11.23 2.60
N PHE A 291 12.21 10.37 1.66
CA PHE A 291 11.20 9.33 1.91
C PHE A 291 11.78 7.93 2.14
N GLY A 292 13.11 7.79 2.09
CA GLY A 292 13.73 6.47 2.15
C GLY A 292 13.46 5.66 0.87
N THR A 293 13.35 4.34 0.99
CA THR A 293 13.11 3.49 -0.18
C THR A 293 11.67 3.61 -0.67
N VAL A 294 11.50 3.82 -1.98
CA VAL A 294 10.22 3.92 -2.68
C VAL A 294 10.13 2.82 -3.73
N ILE A 295 9.00 2.14 -3.79
CA ILE A 295 8.66 1.17 -4.85
C ILE A 295 7.99 1.91 -6.00
N MET A 296 8.31 1.53 -7.23
CA MET A 296 7.68 2.01 -8.44
C MET A 296 7.16 0.83 -9.27
N THR A 297 5.95 0.95 -9.78
CA THR A 297 5.41 0.06 -10.81
C THR A 297 4.78 0.87 -11.93
N GLY A 298 4.74 0.34 -13.14
CA GLY A 298 4.16 1.03 -14.28
C GLY A 298 4.25 0.21 -15.57
N LEU A 299 3.77 0.81 -16.66
CA LEU A 299 3.93 0.23 -18.00
C LEU A 299 5.41 0.18 -18.37
N GLY A 300 5.87 -0.97 -18.85
CA GLY A 300 7.24 -1.22 -19.30
C GLY A 300 7.40 -1.16 -20.81
N GLY A 301 8.56 -1.63 -21.26
CA GLY A 301 8.89 -1.66 -22.69
C GLY A 301 9.16 -0.29 -23.30
N VAL A 302 9.15 -0.24 -24.61
CA VAL A 302 9.45 0.99 -25.39
C VAL A 302 8.41 2.10 -25.18
N GLU A 303 7.21 1.71 -24.76
CA GLU A 303 6.07 2.62 -24.56
C GLU A 303 6.12 3.32 -23.19
N ALA A 304 6.92 2.82 -22.25
CA ALA A 304 7.05 3.36 -20.89
C ALA A 304 7.43 4.84 -20.85
N GLU A 305 8.36 5.25 -21.70
CA GLU A 305 8.83 6.63 -21.78
C GLU A 305 7.78 7.58 -22.36
N LEU A 306 6.95 7.08 -23.28
CA LEU A 306 5.90 7.85 -23.93
C LEU A 306 4.72 8.10 -23.00
N PHE A 307 4.22 7.05 -22.33
CA PHE A 307 3.00 7.15 -21.54
C PHE A 307 3.23 7.61 -20.10
N ARG A 308 4.41 7.38 -19.55
CA ARG A 308 4.80 7.74 -18.17
C ARG A 308 3.77 7.32 -17.11
N ASP A 309 3.13 6.17 -17.34
CA ASP A 309 2.11 5.61 -16.46
C ASP A 309 2.77 4.85 -15.31
N ARG A 310 2.85 5.48 -14.15
CA ARG A 310 3.61 4.99 -12.99
C ARG A 310 2.83 5.22 -11.71
N ALA A 311 2.97 4.28 -10.78
CA ALA A 311 2.48 4.38 -9.41
C ALA A 311 3.64 4.19 -8.43
N LEU A 312 3.61 4.92 -7.33
CA LEU A 312 4.64 4.89 -6.27
C LEU A 312 4.03 4.41 -4.96
N GLY A 313 4.78 3.60 -4.21
CA GLY A 313 4.39 3.12 -2.90
C GLY A 313 5.60 2.95 -1.97
N PHE A 314 5.33 2.78 -0.69
CA PHE A 314 6.37 2.56 0.31
C PHE A 314 6.45 1.08 0.69
N PRO A 315 7.67 0.48 0.75
CA PRO A 315 7.86 -0.85 1.30
C PRO A 315 7.71 -0.84 2.84
N PRO A 316 7.26 -1.94 3.45
CA PRO A 316 6.79 -3.15 2.79
C PRO A 316 5.37 -3.01 2.24
N LEU A 317 5.11 -3.65 1.10
CA LEU A 317 3.77 -3.72 0.52
C LEU A 317 3.02 -4.96 1.05
N ASN A 318 1.73 -4.81 1.31
CA ASN A 318 0.79 -5.91 1.41
C ASN A 318 0.01 -6.09 0.10
N GLU A 319 -0.78 -7.16 -0.02
CA GLU A 319 -1.55 -7.45 -1.23
C GLU A 319 -2.44 -6.29 -1.67
N ARG A 320 -3.10 -5.66 -0.71
CA ARG A 320 -4.03 -4.56 -0.99
C ARG A 320 -3.33 -3.30 -1.47
N LEU A 321 -2.24 -2.90 -0.82
CA LEU A 321 -1.44 -1.77 -1.25
C LEU A 321 -0.85 -2.01 -2.64
N ALA A 322 -0.33 -3.21 -2.91
CA ALA A 322 0.20 -3.57 -4.22
C ALA A 322 -0.89 -3.54 -5.30
N ARG A 323 -2.05 -4.14 -5.04
CA ARG A 323 -3.20 -4.12 -5.97
C ARG A 323 -3.66 -2.71 -6.28
N ARG A 324 -3.75 -1.87 -5.26
CA ARG A 324 -4.16 -0.47 -5.41
C ARG A 324 -3.20 0.36 -6.25
N LEU A 325 -1.88 0.13 -6.12
CA LEU A 325 -0.91 0.76 -7.01
C LEU A 325 -1.19 0.41 -8.47
N LEU A 326 -1.52 -0.85 -8.77
CA LEU A 326 -1.89 -1.29 -10.12
C LEU A 326 -3.21 -0.66 -10.59
N GLU A 327 -4.22 -0.60 -9.74
CA GLU A 327 -5.53 -0.01 -10.04
C GLU A 327 -5.45 1.50 -10.34
N SER A 328 -4.45 2.19 -9.79
CA SER A 328 -4.21 3.60 -10.07
C SER A 328 -3.58 3.89 -11.43
N LEU A 329 -3.04 2.86 -12.11
CA LEU A 329 -2.43 2.99 -13.43
C LEU A 329 -3.49 3.15 -14.53
N ARG A 330 -3.20 3.96 -15.53
CA ARG A 330 -4.03 4.08 -16.74
C ARG A 330 -4.08 2.79 -17.53
N VAL A 331 -3.02 1.98 -17.45
CA VAL A 331 -2.92 0.66 -18.09
C VAL A 331 -3.76 -0.42 -17.38
N TRP A 332 -4.32 -0.14 -16.22
CA TRP A 332 -5.11 -1.10 -15.43
C TRP A 332 -6.17 -1.88 -16.23
N PRO A 333 -7.00 -1.24 -17.10
CA PRO A 333 -7.96 -1.99 -17.92
C PRO A 333 -7.30 -3.01 -18.86
N LEU A 334 -6.08 -2.74 -19.32
CA LEU A 334 -5.33 -3.68 -20.17
C LEU A 334 -4.88 -4.89 -19.35
N LEU A 335 -4.49 -4.70 -18.09
CA LEU A 335 -4.12 -5.80 -17.19
C LEU A 335 -5.31 -6.72 -16.90
N GLN A 336 -6.51 -6.17 -16.81
CA GLN A 336 -7.74 -6.93 -16.60
C GLN A 336 -8.27 -7.64 -17.87
N GLY A 337 -7.80 -7.21 -19.04
CA GLY A 337 -8.29 -7.66 -20.34
C GLY A 337 -9.09 -6.58 -21.07
N TYR A 338 -8.75 -6.35 -22.33
CA TYR A 338 -9.33 -5.26 -23.10
C TYR A 338 -9.53 -5.64 -24.57
N ARG A 339 -10.73 -5.38 -25.14
CA ARG A 339 -11.07 -5.56 -26.56
C ARG A 339 -10.64 -6.92 -27.14
N GLY A 340 -10.95 -8.02 -26.42
CA GLY A 340 -10.65 -9.39 -26.86
C GLY A 340 -9.25 -9.89 -26.51
N ARG A 341 -8.39 -9.07 -25.88
CA ARG A 341 -7.18 -9.56 -25.18
C ARG A 341 -7.57 -10.15 -23.83
N ALA A 342 -7.01 -11.30 -23.50
CA ALA A 342 -7.14 -11.88 -22.17
C ALA A 342 -6.42 -11.01 -21.13
N GLY A 343 -6.97 -10.94 -19.92
CA GLY A 343 -6.29 -10.32 -18.79
C GLY A 343 -5.05 -11.11 -18.37
N VAL A 344 -4.06 -10.40 -17.84
CA VAL A 344 -2.86 -11.02 -17.28
C VAL A 344 -3.12 -11.54 -15.86
N ASN A 345 -2.20 -12.34 -15.33
CA ASN A 345 -2.28 -12.81 -13.95
C ASN A 345 -1.87 -11.71 -12.97
N VAL A 346 -2.87 -10.89 -12.57
CA VAL A 346 -2.68 -9.77 -11.65
C VAL A 346 -2.19 -10.25 -10.28
N ASP A 347 -2.64 -11.42 -9.80
CA ASP A 347 -2.25 -11.94 -8.49
C ASP A 347 -0.75 -12.28 -8.45
N LYS A 348 -0.20 -12.82 -9.54
CA LYS A 348 1.24 -13.06 -9.66
C LYS A 348 2.04 -11.76 -9.77
N LEU A 349 1.49 -10.72 -10.38
CA LEU A 349 2.12 -9.40 -10.41
C LEU A 349 2.13 -8.78 -9.00
N VAL A 350 1.01 -8.84 -8.27
CA VAL A 350 0.91 -8.39 -6.87
C VAL A 350 1.91 -9.15 -6.00
N GLU A 351 2.01 -10.46 -6.13
CA GLU A 351 2.98 -11.29 -5.42
C GLU A 351 4.42 -10.83 -5.70
N ALA A 352 4.78 -10.58 -6.95
CA ALA A 352 6.10 -10.08 -7.32
C ALA A 352 6.41 -8.70 -6.72
N MET A 353 5.43 -7.80 -6.67
CA MET A 353 5.57 -6.49 -6.04
C MET A 353 5.83 -6.62 -4.53
N ILE A 354 5.09 -7.48 -3.84
CA ILE A 354 5.28 -7.74 -2.41
C ILE A 354 6.69 -8.31 -2.18
N ARG A 355 7.10 -9.33 -2.93
CA ARG A 355 8.42 -9.97 -2.82
C ARG A 355 9.57 -8.99 -3.04
N LEU A 356 9.47 -8.11 -4.05
CA LEU A 356 10.45 -7.05 -4.28
C LEU A 356 10.48 -6.06 -3.11
N SER A 357 9.33 -5.73 -2.54
CA SER A 357 9.27 -4.81 -1.40
C SER A 357 10.00 -5.35 -0.16
N TYR A 358 9.93 -6.66 0.09
CA TYR A 358 10.71 -7.31 1.14
C TYR A 358 12.19 -7.41 0.81
N LEU A 359 12.55 -7.67 -0.45
CA LEU A 359 13.96 -7.68 -0.87
C LEU A 359 14.63 -6.35 -0.53
N VAL A 360 14.02 -5.23 -0.89
CA VAL A 360 14.62 -3.90 -0.61
C VAL A 360 14.50 -3.49 0.85
N ALA A 361 13.58 -4.08 1.61
CA ALA A 361 13.51 -3.91 3.05
C ALA A 361 14.65 -4.64 3.79
N ASP A 362 15.00 -5.83 3.35
CA ASP A 362 16.06 -6.65 3.96
C ASP A 362 17.48 -6.17 3.59
N TYR A 363 17.65 -5.42 2.48
CA TYR A 363 18.95 -4.94 1.99
C TYR A 363 19.02 -3.41 1.87
N PRO A 364 19.32 -2.70 2.97
CA PRO A 364 19.45 -1.24 2.98
C PRO A 364 20.58 -0.72 2.07
N GLU A 365 21.51 -1.58 1.67
CA GLU A 365 22.58 -1.25 0.72
C GLU A 365 22.09 -1.10 -0.71
N ILE A 366 20.87 -1.55 -1.04
CA ILE A 366 20.29 -1.35 -2.36
C ILE A 366 19.85 0.11 -2.48
N LYS A 367 20.54 0.86 -3.34
CA LYS A 367 20.24 2.24 -3.70
C LYS A 367 19.15 2.32 -4.77
N GLU A 368 19.23 1.41 -5.75
CA GLU A 368 18.29 1.31 -6.85
C GLU A 368 18.16 -0.15 -7.29
N LEU A 369 16.96 -0.59 -7.53
CA LEU A 369 16.65 -1.88 -8.14
C LEU A 369 15.64 -1.64 -9.25
N ASP A 370 15.91 -2.17 -10.45
CA ASP A 370 15.04 -2.03 -11.62
C ASP A 370 14.87 -3.38 -12.31
N ILE A 371 13.63 -3.80 -12.48
CA ILE A 371 13.21 -4.94 -13.30
C ILE A 371 12.48 -4.35 -14.51
N ASN A 372 13.13 -4.32 -15.67
CA ASN A 372 12.58 -3.72 -16.88
C ASN A 372 13.09 -4.43 -18.14
N PRO A 373 12.22 -5.21 -18.80
CA PRO A 373 10.83 -5.46 -18.45
C PRO A 373 10.60 -6.64 -17.50
N LEU A 374 9.56 -6.54 -16.69
CA LEU A 374 8.87 -7.65 -16.07
C LEU A 374 7.72 -8.07 -17.00
N LEU A 375 7.84 -9.23 -17.63
CA LEU A 375 6.80 -9.75 -18.52
C LEU A 375 5.69 -10.39 -17.69
N VAL A 376 4.48 -9.88 -17.81
CA VAL A 376 3.29 -10.41 -17.13
C VAL A 376 2.43 -11.12 -18.15
N THR A 377 2.21 -12.42 -17.94
CA THR A 377 1.42 -13.28 -18.82
C THR A 377 0.08 -13.61 -18.19
N THR A 378 -0.78 -14.33 -18.90
CA THR A 378 -2.03 -14.86 -18.34
C THR A 378 -1.80 -15.89 -17.22
N MET A 379 -0.60 -16.46 -17.10
CA MET A 379 -0.28 -17.53 -16.16
C MET A 379 0.71 -17.10 -15.08
N ASN A 380 1.71 -16.29 -15.44
CA ASN A 380 2.86 -16.02 -14.55
C ASN A 380 3.51 -14.67 -14.86
N VAL A 381 4.52 -14.32 -14.06
CA VAL A 381 5.41 -13.18 -14.28
C VAL A 381 6.84 -13.69 -14.49
N VAL A 382 7.63 -12.99 -15.31
CA VAL A 382 9.04 -13.34 -15.55
C VAL A 382 9.87 -12.06 -15.71
N ALA A 383 10.89 -11.87 -14.89
CA ALA A 383 11.85 -10.78 -15.05
C ALA A 383 12.81 -11.09 -16.21
N LEU A 384 12.73 -10.31 -17.28
CA LEU A 384 13.57 -10.50 -18.48
C LEU A 384 14.90 -9.78 -18.35
N ASP A 385 14.92 -8.66 -17.62
CA ASP A 385 16.14 -7.93 -17.27
C ASP A 385 16.05 -7.42 -15.84
N ALA A 386 17.19 -7.28 -15.17
CA ALA A 386 17.27 -6.79 -13.80
C ALA A 386 18.60 -6.10 -13.53
N ARG A 387 18.53 -5.00 -12.78
CA ARG A 387 19.68 -4.20 -12.39
C ARG A 387 19.58 -3.81 -10.93
N ILE A 388 20.65 -4.00 -10.18
CA ILE A 388 20.80 -3.51 -8.80
C ILE A 388 21.97 -2.55 -8.73
N VAL A 389 21.75 -1.40 -8.12
CA VAL A 389 22.77 -0.40 -7.80
C VAL A 389 22.91 -0.33 -6.28
N LEU A 390 24.14 -0.36 -5.78
CA LEU A 390 24.46 -0.40 -4.37
C LEU A 390 24.88 0.98 -3.84
N ASP A 391 24.53 1.24 -2.60
CA ASP A 391 25.08 2.32 -1.79
C ASP A 391 26.35 1.82 -1.10
N ARG A 392 27.52 2.15 -1.63
CA ARG A 392 28.81 1.71 -1.09
C ARG A 392 29.10 2.25 0.31
N GLY A 393 28.51 3.35 0.70
CA GLY A 393 28.67 3.91 2.03
C GLY A 393 28.13 3.02 3.14
N LEU A 394 27.22 2.12 2.79
CA LEU A 394 26.57 1.18 3.72
C LEU A 394 27.17 -0.23 3.72
N ILE A 395 28.01 -0.57 2.73
CA ILE A 395 28.64 -1.90 2.66
C ILE A 395 29.61 -2.06 3.84
N GLY A 396 29.42 -3.14 4.61
CA GLY A 396 30.21 -3.43 5.81
C GLY A 396 29.91 -2.51 7.01
N ARG A 397 28.91 -1.64 6.90
CA ARG A 397 28.37 -0.82 7.98
C ARG A 397 26.87 -1.07 8.09
N PRO A 398 26.44 -2.17 8.74
CA PRO A 398 25.01 -2.45 8.80
C PRO A 398 24.29 -1.28 9.48
N PRO A 399 23.41 -0.57 8.78
CA PRO A 399 22.55 0.43 9.39
C PRO A 399 21.62 -0.28 10.39
N GLN A 400 20.99 0.49 11.26
CA GLN A 400 19.92 -0.08 12.08
C GLN A 400 18.88 -0.72 11.15
N PRO A 401 18.38 -1.92 11.48
CA PRO A 401 17.39 -2.61 10.66
C PRO A 401 16.23 -1.68 10.29
N TYR A 402 15.88 -1.66 9.00
CA TYR A 402 14.77 -0.89 8.43
C TYR A 402 14.86 0.65 8.56
N SER A 403 15.99 1.22 8.99
CA SER A 403 16.17 2.69 9.13
C SER A 403 16.09 3.44 7.78
N HIS A 404 16.20 2.74 6.66
CA HIS A 404 16.07 3.26 5.30
C HIS A 404 14.64 3.25 4.76
N LEU A 405 13.67 2.79 5.55
CA LEU A 405 12.26 2.70 5.18
C LEU A 405 11.45 3.80 5.84
N ALA A 406 10.43 4.30 5.12
CA ALA A 406 9.42 5.20 5.70
C ALA A 406 8.47 4.46 6.65
N LEU A 407 8.23 3.18 6.40
CA LEU A 407 7.38 2.31 7.22
C LEU A 407 8.20 1.11 7.71
N ARG A 408 8.17 0.85 9.01
CA ARG A 408 8.87 -0.30 9.57
C ARG A 408 8.04 -1.57 9.36
N PRO A 409 8.63 -2.68 8.86
CA PRO A 409 7.96 -3.97 8.77
C PRO A 409 7.53 -4.48 10.15
N TYR A 410 6.62 -5.46 10.15
CA TYR A 410 6.24 -6.15 11.38
C TYR A 410 7.47 -6.76 12.07
N PRO A 411 7.74 -6.44 13.34
CA PRO A 411 8.97 -6.85 14.01
C PRO A 411 8.84 -8.27 14.57
N GLU A 412 9.07 -9.27 13.71
CA GLU A 412 8.98 -10.71 14.06
C GLU A 412 10.00 -11.14 15.11
N GLU A 413 11.11 -10.40 15.25
CA GLU A 413 12.16 -10.64 16.24
C GLU A 413 11.67 -10.60 17.68
N TYR A 414 10.52 -9.95 17.94
CA TYR A 414 9.91 -9.87 19.27
C TYR A 414 8.86 -10.96 19.54
N VAL A 415 8.69 -11.92 18.63
CA VAL A 415 7.78 -13.04 18.83
C VAL A 415 8.44 -14.08 19.76
N ARG A 416 7.78 -14.41 20.88
CA ARG A 416 8.31 -15.36 21.88
C ARG A 416 7.21 -16.25 22.44
N LYS A 417 7.45 -17.54 22.52
CA LYS A 417 6.61 -18.46 23.28
C LYS A 417 7.05 -18.50 24.74
N THR A 418 6.08 -18.49 25.65
CA THR A 418 6.32 -18.53 27.10
C THR A 418 5.15 -19.23 27.81
N ARG A 419 5.26 -19.40 29.13
CA ARG A 419 4.21 -20.03 29.94
C ARG A 419 3.82 -19.16 31.13
N LEU A 420 2.53 -19.12 31.42
CA LEU A 420 2.00 -18.54 32.64
C LEU A 420 2.31 -19.43 33.86
N LYS A 421 2.12 -18.90 35.06
CA LYS A 421 2.27 -19.69 36.30
C LYS A 421 1.36 -20.93 36.36
N SER A 422 0.22 -20.87 35.67
CA SER A 422 -0.71 -22.00 35.51
C SER A 422 -0.17 -23.14 34.62
N GLY A 423 0.95 -22.93 33.92
CA GLY A 423 1.47 -23.84 32.91
C GLY A 423 0.91 -23.57 31.49
N THR A 424 -0.06 -22.70 31.35
CA THR A 424 -0.67 -22.35 30.05
C THR A 424 0.37 -21.72 29.12
N GLU A 425 0.53 -22.28 27.92
CA GLU A 425 1.43 -21.78 26.91
C GLU A 425 0.78 -20.59 26.17
N ILE A 426 1.53 -19.51 26.01
CA ILE A 426 1.11 -18.30 25.32
C ILE A 426 2.20 -17.82 24.37
N THR A 427 1.81 -17.06 23.35
CA THR A 427 2.73 -16.38 22.46
C THR A 427 2.71 -14.88 22.75
N LEU A 428 3.86 -14.32 23.08
CA LEU A 428 4.07 -12.87 23.07
C LEU A 428 4.43 -12.47 21.65
N ARG A 429 3.78 -11.46 21.13
CA ARG A 429 4.07 -10.92 19.79
C ARG A 429 3.64 -9.47 19.69
N PRO A 430 4.22 -8.68 18.77
CA PRO A 430 3.69 -7.37 18.45
C PRO A 430 2.23 -7.45 17.99
N ILE A 431 1.45 -6.42 18.34
CA ILE A 431 0.06 -6.31 17.88
C ILE A 431 0.04 -6.06 16.38
N LYS A 432 -0.97 -6.58 15.70
CA LYS A 432 -1.22 -6.38 14.28
C LYS A 432 -2.56 -5.66 14.08
N PRO A 433 -2.78 -4.99 12.93
CA PRO A 433 -4.07 -4.42 12.59
C PRO A 433 -5.23 -5.40 12.69
N GLU A 434 -5.01 -6.67 12.28
CA GLU A 434 -5.99 -7.76 12.30
C GLU A 434 -6.43 -8.17 13.71
N ASP A 435 -5.71 -7.74 14.73
CA ASP A 435 -6.03 -8.03 16.13
C ASP A 435 -7.19 -7.18 16.68
N GLU A 436 -7.69 -6.22 15.92
CA GLU A 436 -8.76 -5.33 16.36
C GLU A 436 -9.95 -6.06 17.02
N PRO A 437 -10.54 -7.13 16.43
CA PRO A 437 -11.63 -7.85 17.07
C PRO A 437 -11.22 -8.45 18.42
N MET A 438 -10.05 -9.07 18.51
CA MET A 438 -9.54 -9.68 19.72
C MET A 438 -9.15 -8.63 20.78
N TRP A 439 -8.68 -7.46 20.36
CA TRP A 439 -8.40 -6.33 21.24
C TRP A 439 -9.70 -5.78 21.85
N MET A 440 -10.77 -5.64 21.06
CA MET A 440 -12.09 -5.26 21.56
C MET A 440 -12.64 -6.30 22.54
N GLU A 441 -12.47 -7.59 22.26
CA GLU A 441 -12.88 -8.68 23.16
C GLU A 441 -12.10 -8.65 24.50
N LEU A 442 -10.78 -8.40 24.45
CA LEU A 442 -9.96 -8.21 25.64
C LEU A 442 -10.53 -7.10 26.54
N LEU A 443 -10.82 -5.92 25.96
CA LEU A 443 -11.38 -4.81 26.71
C LEU A 443 -12.79 -5.09 27.21
N ALA A 444 -13.61 -5.82 26.44
CA ALA A 444 -14.94 -6.23 26.87
C ALA A 444 -14.92 -7.16 28.09
N GLY A 445 -13.85 -7.94 28.24
CA GLY A 445 -13.61 -8.82 29.38
C GLY A 445 -12.99 -8.14 30.61
N CYS A 446 -12.68 -6.83 30.53
CA CYS A 446 -12.11 -6.07 31.64
C CYS A 446 -13.19 -5.32 32.44
N SER A 447 -12.99 -5.24 33.75
CA SER A 447 -13.79 -4.40 34.65
C SER A 447 -13.56 -2.91 34.37
N LYS A 448 -14.48 -2.07 34.81
CA LYS A 448 -14.33 -0.61 34.72
C LYS A 448 -13.07 -0.12 35.45
N GLU A 449 -12.73 -0.75 36.56
CA GLU A 449 -11.54 -0.48 37.36
C GLU A 449 -10.27 -0.78 36.57
N THR A 450 -10.20 -1.91 35.88
CA THR A 450 -9.06 -2.29 35.03
C THR A 450 -8.90 -1.32 33.85
N ILE A 451 -9.99 -0.96 33.17
CA ILE A 451 -9.99 0.03 32.09
C ILE A 451 -9.51 1.39 32.60
N TYR A 452 -10.08 1.87 33.72
CA TYR A 452 -9.71 3.16 34.30
C TYR A 452 -8.25 3.18 34.77
N SER A 453 -7.77 2.11 35.40
CA SER A 453 -6.37 1.98 35.82
C SER A 453 -5.38 2.10 34.65
N ARG A 454 -5.76 1.65 33.46
CA ARG A 454 -4.92 1.71 32.25
C ARG A 454 -5.02 3.04 31.52
N PHE A 455 -6.24 3.57 31.29
CA PHE A 455 -6.47 4.69 30.38
C PHE A 455 -6.69 6.02 31.11
N ARG A 456 -6.98 6.01 32.42
CA ARG A 456 -7.24 7.18 33.26
C ARG A 456 -8.53 7.94 32.95
N TYR A 457 -9.29 7.48 31.98
CA TYR A 457 -10.60 8.00 31.63
C TYR A 457 -11.48 6.88 31.07
N PHE A 458 -12.78 7.09 31.13
CA PHE A 458 -13.72 6.20 30.47
C PHE A 458 -13.90 6.66 29.03
N PHE A 459 -13.54 5.81 28.09
CA PHE A 459 -13.66 6.11 26.68
C PHE A 459 -14.46 5.03 25.95
N PHE A 460 -15.05 5.41 24.83
CA PHE A 460 -15.83 4.47 24.01
C PHE A 460 -14.90 3.68 23.10
N TRP A 461 -14.41 2.55 23.60
CA TRP A 461 -13.43 1.70 22.90
C TRP A 461 -14.03 0.74 21.86
N ARG A 462 -15.37 0.68 21.73
CA ARG A 462 -16.07 -0.22 20.80
C ARG A 462 -16.18 0.33 19.38
N SER A 463 -15.58 1.47 19.06
CA SER A 463 -15.56 1.99 17.70
C SER A 463 -14.31 1.50 16.96
N HIS A 464 -14.48 1.19 15.69
CA HIS A 464 -13.38 0.86 14.78
C HIS A 464 -12.29 1.95 14.80
N GLU A 465 -12.66 3.23 14.77
CA GLU A 465 -11.73 4.36 14.84
C GLU A 465 -10.83 4.32 16.08
N VAL A 466 -11.38 3.99 17.25
CA VAL A 466 -10.59 3.88 18.47
C VAL A 466 -9.70 2.64 18.46
N ALA A 467 -10.23 1.48 18.03
CA ALA A 467 -9.46 0.25 17.97
C ALA A 467 -8.28 0.35 16.99
N THR A 468 -8.49 0.98 15.85
CA THR A 468 -7.44 1.25 14.86
C THR A 468 -6.26 2.00 15.48
N ARG A 469 -6.52 2.99 16.32
CA ARG A 469 -5.50 3.78 17.02
C ARG A 469 -4.57 2.96 17.91
N TYR A 470 -5.06 1.81 18.40
CA TYR A 470 -4.30 0.92 19.28
C TYR A 470 -3.72 -0.31 18.58
N CYS A 471 -4.27 -0.68 17.43
CA CYS A 471 -3.82 -1.85 16.66
C CYS A 471 -2.94 -1.49 15.47
N TYR A 472 -3.18 -0.33 14.83
CA TYR A 472 -2.33 0.23 13.77
C TYR A 472 -1.28 1.14 14.39
N ILE A 473 -0.10 0.63 14.61
CA ILE A 473 0.97 1.37 15.26
C ILE A 473 2.19 1.50 14.34
N ASP A 474 2.93 2.57 14.53
CA ASP A 474 4.22 2.77 13.89
C ASP A 474 5.30 2.05 14.71
N TYR A 475 5.70 0.87 14.27
CA TYR A 475 6.70 0.04 14.95
C TYR A 475 8.08 0.73 15.08
N ASP A 476 8.29 1.88 14.46
CA ASP A 476 9.52 2.65 14.64
C ASP A 476 9.58 3.35 16.00
N ARG A 477 8.44 3.84 16.49
CA ARG A 477 8.35 4.60 17.74
C ARG A 477 7.46 3.98 18.80
N GLU A 478 6.65 3.03 18.40
CA GLU A 478 5.66 2.42 19.26
C GLU A 478 5.68 0.91 19.09
N ILE A 479 5.59 0.17 20.18
CA ILE A 479 5.37 -1.27 20.13
C ILE A 479 4.34 -1.66 21.19
N ALA A 480 3.40 -2.51 20.80
CA ALA A 480 2.45 -3.11 21.71
C ALA A 480 2.60 -4.63 21.63
N ILE A 481 3.11 -5.24 22.70
CA ILE A 481 3.26 -6.68 22.80
C ILE A 481 1.98 -7.26 23.38
N VAL A 482 1.30 -8.08 22.60
CA VAL A 482 0.12 -8.82 23.02
C VAL A 482 0.51 -10.22 23.50
N ALA A 483 -0.20 -10.72 24.52
CA ALA A 483 -0.13 -12.09 24.94
C ALA A 483 -1.29 -12.85 24.28
N GLU A 484 -0.99 -13.67 23.30
CA GLU A 484 -1.96 -14.49 22.56
C GLU A 484 -2.05 -15.90 23.14
N LEU A 485 -3.28 -16.35 23.37
CA LEU A 485 -3.61 -17.74 23.66
C LEU A 485 -4.31 -18.36 22.46
N ALA A 486 -3.75 -19.47 21.97
CA ALA A 486 -4.36 -20.28 20.92
C ALA A 486 -5.00 -21.54 21.52
N GLU A 487 -6.31 -21.73 21.31
CA GLU A 487 -7.08 -22.90 21.71
C GLU A 487 -7.73 -23.53 20.47
N GLY A 488 -6.99 -24.41 19.80
CA GLY A 488 -7.38 -24.91 18.47
C GLY A 488 -7.38 -23.80 17.43
N GLU A 489 -8.50 -23.59 16.74
CA GLU A 489 -8.65 -22.50 15.77
C GLU A 489 -8.99 -21.14 16.41
N LYS A 490 -9.36 -21.11 17.68
CA LYS A 490 -9.69 -19.88 18.38
C LYS A 490 -8.44 -19.23 18.96
N ARG A 491 -8.29 -17.94 18.70
CA ARG A 491 -7.25 -17.10 19.26
C ARG A 491 -7.87 -15.99 20.07
N ARG A 492 -7.23 -15.61 21.18
CA ARG A 492 -7.65 -14.48 22.01
C ARG A 492 -6.47 -13.78 22.65
N LEU A 493 -6.61 -12.50 22.91
CA LEU A 493 -5.62 -11.71 23.62
C LEU A 493 -5.92 -11.75 25.12
N LEU A 494 -4.88 -11.95 25.93
CA LEU A 494 -4.98 -12.03 27.39
C LEU A 494 -4.53 -10.73 28.06
N GLY A 495 -3.70 -9.95 27.39
CA GLY A 495 -3.15 -8.70 27.87
C GLY A 495 -2.27 -8.06 26.83
N VAL A 496 -1.87 -6.82 27.08
CA VAL A 496 -0.99 -6.02 26.21
C VAL A 496 -0.05 -5.15 27.03
N GLY A 497 1.24 -5.18 26.70
CA GLY A 497 2.26 -4.26 27.18
C GLY A 497 2.67 -3.32 26.05
N ARG A 498 2.70 -2.01 26.28
CA ARG A 498 2.97 -0.99 25.26
C ARG A 498 4.13 -0.11 25.65
N LEU A 499 4.99 0.19 24.69
CA LEU A 499 6.05 1.16 24.76
C LEU A 499 5.80 2.27 23.72
N VAL A 500 5.94 3.51 24.12
CA VAL A 500 5.86 4.68 23.23
C VAL A 500 7.10 5.53 23.44
N ALA A 501 7.97 5.59 22.43
CA ALA A 501 9.21 6.35 22.51
C ALA A 501 8.99 7.84 22.22
N ASP A 502 9.76 8.69 22.92
CA ASP A 502 9.83 10.10 22.58
C ASP A 502 10.52 10.32 21.21
N PRO A 503 10.38 11.50 20.60
CA PRO A 503 10.99 11.79 19.30
C PRO A 503 12.51 11.64 19.24
N MET A 504 13.19 11.78 20.36
CA MET A 504 14.66 11.66 20.47
C MET A 504 15.12 10.25 20.79
N ARG A 505 14.17 9.32 21.06
CA ARG A 505 14.43 7.94 21.49
C ARG A 505 15.32 7.83 22.75
N GLU A 506 15.22 8.81 23.64
CA GLU A 506 15.93 8.78 24.91
C GLU A 506 15.07 8.15 26.01
N THR A 507 13.76 8.41 25.98
CA THR A 507 12.79 7.95 26.97
C THR A 507 11.64 7.22 26.31
N VAL A 508 11.12 6.19 26.99
CA VAL A 508 9.92 5.46 26.56
C VAL A 508 8.91 5.41 27.68
N GLU A 509 7.64 5.70 27.33
CA GLU A 509 6.51 5.48 28.23
C GLU A 509 6.05 4.03 28.14
N TYR A 510 5.95 3.36 29.28
CA TYR A 510 5.45 1.99 29.40
C TYR A 510 4.04 1.96 29.99
N ALA A 511 3.20 1.14 29.43
CA ALA A 511 1.86 0.86 29.94
C ALA A 511 1.45 -0.58 29.71
N VAL A 512 0.68 -1.16 30.63
CA VAL A 512 0.24 -2.56 30.55
C VAL A 512 -1.23 -2.68 30.90
N LEU A 513 -1.92 -3.61 30.24
CA LEU A 513 -3.26 -4.06 30.57
C LEU A 513 -3.28 -5.59 30.57
N VAL A 514 -3.88 -6.18 31.59
CA VAL A 514 -4.12 -7.63 31.69
C VAL A 514 -5.60 -7.85 31.92
N GLY A 515 -6.23 -8.68 31.10
CA GLY A 515 -7.63 -9.06 31.27
C GLY A 515 -7.89 -9.66 32.65
N ASP A 516 -9.03 -9.32 33.27
CA ASP A 516 -9.33 -9.66 34.68
C ASP A 516 -9.19 -11.16 34.98
N ALA A 517 -9.63 -12.01 34.06
CA ALA A 517 -9.51 -13.47 34.20
C ALA A 517 -8.05 -13.99 34.19
N TRP A 518 -7.09 -13.18 33.79
CA TRP A 518 -5.68 -13.55 33.61
C TRP A 518 -4.73 -12.81 34.56
N GLN A 519 -5.29 -12.02 35.46
CA GLN A 519 -4.52 -11.35 36.51
C GLN A 519 -4.00 -12.39 37.51
N ASP A 520 -3.00 -12.02 38.29
CA ASP A 520 -2.34 -12.85 39.33
C ASP A 520 -1.64 -14.13 38.82
N GLN A 521 -1.66 -14.39 37.50
CA GLN A 521 -0.98 -15.51 36.84
C GLN A 521 0.44 -15.19 36.35
N GLY A 522 0.95 -14.01 36.69
CA GLY A 522 2.31 -13.54 36.30
C GLY A 522 2.39 -12.86 34.94
N LEU A 523 1.27 -12.75 34.20
CA LEU A 523 1.25 -12.17 32.85
C LEU A 523 1.76 -10.72 32.81
N GLY A 524 1.34 -9.87 33.75
CA GLY A 524 1.84 -8.49 33.84
C GLY A 524 3.36 -8.41 34.02
N SER A 525 3.93 -9.34 34.80
CA SER A 525 5.38 -9.48 34.96
C SER A 525 6.09 -9.87 33.67
N ILE A 526 5.56 -10.86 32.97
CA ILE A 526 6.11 -11.38 31.71
C ILE A 526 6.10 -10.26 30.63
N LEU A 527 4.98 -9.54 30.48
CA LEU A 527 4.87 -8.43 29.55
C LEU A 527 5.86 -7.29 29.90
N THR A 528 5.98 -6.97 31.20
CA THR A 528 6.92 -5.93 31.65
C THR A 528 8.37 -6.31 31.34
N ASP A 529 8.77 -7.56 31.60
CA ASP A 529 10.14 -8.01 31.33
C ASP A 529 10.46 -7.96 29.85
N HIS A 530 9.56 -8.44 29.01
CA HIS A 530 9.75 -8.41 27.57
C HIS A 530 9.82 -6.98 27.02
N CYS A 531 8.96 -6.08 27.50
CA CYS A 531 9.03 -4.66 27.13
C CYS A 531 10.34 -3.99 27.58
N ILE A 532 10.88 -4.33 28.76
CA ILE A 532 12.19 -3.83 29.21
C ILE A 532 13.32 -4.31 28.29
N GLU A 533 13.29 -5.58 27.87
CA GLU A 533 14.26 -6.13 26.92
C GLU A 533 14.22 -5.35 25.60
N ILE A 534 13.02 -5.16 25.02
CA ILE A 534 12.83 -4.39 23.78
C ILE A 534 13.34 -2.95 23.93
N ALA A 535 13.04 -2.27 25.05
CA ALA A 535 13.51 -0.92 25.27
C ALA A 535 15.05 -0.82 25.30
N ARG A 536 15.75 -1.83 25.86
CA ARG A 536 17.20 -1.92 25.81
C ARG A 536 17.73 -2.14 24.39
N GLU A 537 17.12 -3.01 23.63
CA GLU A 537 17.47 -3.24 22.22
C GLU A 537 17.28 -1.99 21.36
N TRP A 538 16.27 -1.17 21.70
CA TRP A 538 16.07 0.14 21.07
C TRP A 538 17.11 1.19 21.45
N GLY A 539 17.97 0.90 22.44
CA GLY A 539 18.96 1.84 22.96
C GLY A 539 18.34 2.96 23.81
N ILE A 540 17.14 2.73 24.35
CA ILE A 540 16.46 3.67 25.26
C ILE A 540 17.24 3.77 26.57
N ARG A 541 17.41 4.99 27.06
CA ARG A 541 18.10 5.25 28.33
C ARG A 541 17.18 5.09 29.53
N ARG A 542 15.90 5.48 29.40
CA ARG A 542 14.97 5.55 30.51
C ARG A 542 13.57 5.05 30.15
N ILE A 543 13.00 4.19 30.99
CA ILE A 543 11.58 3.82 30.94
C ILE A 543 10.83 4.61 32.01
N THR A 544 9.69 5.17 31.63
CA THR A 544 8.75 5.83 32.53
C THR A 544 7.39 5.17 32.48
N ALA A 545 6.64 5.25 33.57
CA ALA A 545 5.24 4.85 33.60
C ALA A 545 4.51 5.63 34.70
N VAL A 546 3.17 5.69 34.59
CA VAL A 546 2.32 6.31 35.62
C VAL A 546 1.30 5.29 36.10
N THR A 547 1.15 5.17 37.40
CA THR A 547 0.14 4.32 38.03
C THR A 547 -0.54 5.08 39.18
N THR A 548 -1.41 4.43 39.95
CA THR A 548 -2.07 5.02 41.12
C THR A 548 -1.57 4.38 42.41
N THR A 549 -1.69 5.08 43.53
CA THR A 549 -1.29 4.61 44.86
C THR A 549 -2.05 3.36 45.32
N ASP A 550 -3.26 3.14 44.82
CA ASP A 550 -4.11 1.97 45.10
C ASP A 550 -3.76 0.76 44.20
N ASN A 551 -3.07 0.93 43.09
CA ASN A 551 -2.67 -0.17 42.21
C ASN A 551 -1.46 -0.95 42.78
N GLN A 552 -1.64 -1.57 43.94
CA GLN A 552 -0.58 -2.28 44.65
C GLN A 552 0.02 -3.44 43.83
N ARG A 553 -0.77 -4.07 42.94
CA ARG A 553 -0.29 -5.15 42.06
C ARG A 553 0.78 -4.61 41.11
N MET A 554 0.52 -3.49 40.43
CA MET A 554 1.48 -2.95 39.49
C MET A 554 2.69 -2.33 40.21
N LEU A 555 2.48 -1.69 41.35
CA LEU A 555 3.58 -1.22 42.20
C LEU A 555 4.52 -2.36 42.66
N ALA A 556 3.98 -3.55 42.95
CA ALA A 556 4.80 -4.72 43.27
C ALA A 556 5.63 -5.20 42.07
N VAL A 557 5.07 -5.17 40.86
CA VAL A 557 5.79 -5.48 39.61
C VAL A 557 6.97 -4.52 39.41
N PHE A 558 6.75 -3.22 39.61
CA PHE A 558 7.79 -2.20 39.47
C PHE A 558 8.87 -2.31 40.55
N ARG A 559 8.49 -2.51 41.84
CA ARG A 559 9.45 -2.70 42.95
C ARG A 559 10.39 -3.88 42.69
N THR A 560 9.86 -5.01 42.26
CA THR A 560 10.64 -6.22 41.97
C THR A 560 11.67 -5.99 40.87
N ARG A 561 11.41 -5.06 39.95
CA ARG A 561 12.30 -4.70 38.82
C ARG A 561 13.15 -3.47 39.10
N LYS A 562 13.15 -3.01 40.36
CA LYS A 562 13.95 -1.87 40.81
C LYS A 562 13.68 -0.57 40.02
N PHE A 563 12.39 -0.27 39.83
CA PHE A 563 11.98 1.06 39.39
C PHE A 563 12.01 2.03 40.57
N ASP A 564 12.37 3.25 40.29
CA ASP A 564 12.18 4.38 41.20
C ASP A 564 10.69 4.73 41.24
N ILE A 565 10.12 4.87 42.42
CA ILE A 565 8.69 5.07 42.61
C ILE A 565 8.50 6.37 43.39
N VAL A 566 7.92 7.38 42.76
CA VAL A 566 7.72 8.71 43.32
C VAL A 566 6.22 9.02 43.33
N PRO A 567 5.57 9.02 44.51
CA PRO A 567 4.20 9.46 44.65
C PRO A 567 4.06 10.97 44.36
N ASP A 568 3.04 11.37 43.63
CA ASP A 568 2.69 12.79 43.46
C ASP A 568 1.93 13.27 44.70
N PRO A 569 2.48 14.26 45.44
CA PRO A 569 1.82 14.74 46.66
C PRO A 569 0.47 15.42 46.43
N SER A 570 0.21 15.86 45.20
CA SER A 570 -1.00 16.61 44.83
C SER A 570 -2.12 15.73 44.23
N SER A 571 -1.83 14.46 43.97
CA SER A 571 -2.77 13.54 43.32
C SER A 571 -2.62 12.10 43.82
N SER A 572 -3.50 11.21 43.39
CA SER A 572 -3.38 9.76 43.64
C SER A 572 -2.39 9.07 42.68
N LEU A 573 -1.65 9.83 41.89
CA LEU A 573 -0.73 9.30 40.90
C LEU A 573 0.64 8.96 41.50
N VAL A 574 1.28 8.00 40.85
CA VAL A 574 2.64 7.58 41.19
C VAL A 574 3.42 7.53 39.88
N GLU A 575 4.43 8.35 39.79
CA GLU A 575 5.40 8.28 38.71
C GLU A 575 6.43 7.20 39.00
N VAL A 576 6.70 6.36 38.02
CA VAL A 576 7.73 5.33 38.11
C VAL A 576 8.71 5.46 36.97
N SER A 577 9.98 5.27 37.26
CA SER A 577 11.02 5.37 36.24
C SER A 577 12.14 4.36 36.50
N LYS A 578 12.85 4.02 35.45
CA LYS A 578 14.03 3.14 35.52
C LYS A 578 15.03 3.53 34.46
N GLU A 579 16.27 3.72 34.85
CA GLU A 579 17.40 3.77 33.92
C GLU A 579 17.74 2.35 33.43
N LEU A 580 18.02 2.18 32.11
CA LEU A 580 18.20 0.87 31.47
C LEU A 580 19.65 0.44 31.28
#